data_6e88f047235b95a36638602eb261f89c
#
_entry.id   6e88f047235b95a36638602eb261f89c
#
_cell.length_a   1.000
_cell.length_b   1.000
_cell.length_c   1.000
_cell.angle_alpha   90.00
_cell.angle_beta   90.00
_cell.angle_gamma   90.00
#
_symmetry.space_group_name_H-M   'P 1'
#
loop_
_entity.id
_entity.type
_entity.pdbx_description
1 polymer ?
#
loop_
_entity_poly.entity_id
_entity_poly.type
_entity_poly.pdbx_seq_one_letter_code
_entity_poly.pdbx_strand_id
1 'polypeptide(L)'
;MHIHFDFWPTLSFALVMFSWFLFAIVIVIQKRPPSPPDKERDPASLMGVMLQGVSYGVVWAWHRHPFEPIVSMNNAAKILFVIVTAIISFGSVLVVMAAVRVLGKEWSVTARVVEGHELVTSGPYRFVRHPIYTGMLGMLVATGLAVSHWLGLLIGLFLFVIGTAIRVRSEERLLHETFGARFEDYRQRVPAVVPFVL
;
A
#
# COMPACT_ATOMS: atom_id res chain seq x y z
N MET A 1 17.35 16.44 28.90
CA MET A 1 17.20 15.42 27.87
C MET A 1 17.65 16.05 26.54
N HIS A 2 18.90 15.84 26.13
CA HIS A 2 19.41 16.39 24.88
C HIS A 2 18.89 15.49 23.73
N ILE A 3 17.98 16.00 22.94
CA ILE A 3 17.54 15.31 21.72
C ILE A 3 18.65 15.51 20.70
N HIS A 4 19.43 14.47 20.43
CA HIS A 4 20.40 14.47 19.35
C HIS A 4 19.65 14.29 18.02
N PHE A 5 19.51 15.39 17.27
CA PHE A 5 19.01 15.34 15.91
C PHE A 5 20.12 14.88 14.96
N ASP A 6 20.06 13.62 14.55
CA ASP A 6 20.86 13.19 13.41
C ASP A 6 20.15 13.66 12.12
N PHE A 7 20.85 14.42 11.30
CA PHE A 7 20.28 15.06 10.09
C PHE A 7 19.64 14.04 9.13
N TRP A 8 20.29 12.93 8.85
CA TRP A 8 19.83 11.96 7.86
C TRP A 8 18.55 11.22 8.28
N PRO A 9 18.43 10.65 9.49
CA PRO A 9 17.17 10.07 9.96
C PRO A 9 16.03 11.10 10.03
N THR A 10 16.32 12.33 10.43
CA THR A 10 15.33 13.42 10.45
C THR A 10 14.82 13.74 9.06
N LEU A 11 15.71 13.81 8.06
CA LEU A 11 15.35 14.02 6.65
C LEU A 11 14.50 12.85 6.13
N SER A 12 14.89 11.60 6.42
CA SER A 12 14.10 10.41 6.05
C SER A 12 12.68 10.48 6.61
N PHE A 13 12.56 10.80 7.90
CA PHE A 13 11.26 11.00 8.54
C PHE A 13 10.42 12.08 7.86
N ALA A 14 11.01 13.26 7.62
CA ALA A 14 10.30 14.37 6.97
C ALA A 14 9.81 14.02 5.56
N LEU A 15 10.63 13.33 4.75
CA LEU A 15 10.25 12.87 3.40
C LEU A 15 9.11 11.85 3.44
N VAL A 16 9.13 10.91 4.39
CA VAL A 16 8.05 9.94 4.56
C VAL A 16 6.76 10.63 5.02
N MET A 17 6.84 11.60 5.95
CA MET A 17 5.67 12.39 6.37
C MET A 17 5.08 13.18 5.22
N PHE A 18 5.92 13.80 4.40
CA PHE A 18 5.46 14.50 3.21
C PHE A 18 4.80 13.54 2.19
N SER A 19 5.36 12.34 2.03
CA SER A 19 4.73 11.29 1.19
C SER A 19 3.36 10.87 1.75
N TRP A 20 3.19 10.75 3.07
CA TRP A 20 1.89 10.51 3.71
C TRP A 20 0.88 11.61 3.43
N PHE A 21 1.32 12.86 3.50
CA PHE A 21 0.47 14.00 3.15
C PHE A 21 0.01 13.93 1.70
N LEU A 22 0.93 13.64 0.76
CA LEU A 22 0.58 13.45 -0.66
C LEU A 22 -0.36 12.24 -0.86
N PHE A 23 -0.12 11.14 -0.15
CA PHE A 23 -0.98 9.96 -0.18
C PHE A 23 -2.40 10.28 0.28
N ALA A 24 -2.55 11.01 1.38
CA ALA A 24 -3.84 11.47 1.86
C ALA A 24 -4.55 12.37 0.83
N ILE A 25 -3.81 13.30 0.21
CA ILE A 25 -4.33 14.15 -0.87
C ILE A 25 -4.87 13.30 -2.03
N VAL A 26 -4.12 12.28 -2.48
CA VAL A 26 -4.57 11.37 -3.55
C VAL A 26 -5.91 10.73 -3.21
N ILE A 27 -6.07 10.24 -1.98
CA ILE A 27 -7.30 9.58 -1.52
C ILE A 27 -8.48 10.56 -1.40
N VAL A 28 -8.22 11.80 -0.90
CA VAL A 28 -9.27 12.80 -0.65
C VAL A 28 -9.73 13.50 -1.92
N ILE A 29 -8.78 13.89 -2.81
CA ILE A 29 -9.09 14.65 -4.03
C ILE A 29 -9.75 13.76 -5.09
N GLN A 30 -9.56 12.45 -5.03
CA GLN A 30 -10.21 11.55 -5.96
C GLN A 30 -11.73 11.71 -5.80
N LYS A 31 -12.33 12.54 -6.66
CA LYS A 31 -13.79 12.67 -6.76
C LYS A 31 -14.35 11.28 -7.06
N ARG A 32 -15.07 10.72 -6.10
CA ARG A 32 -15.83 9.49 -6.32
C ARG A 32 -17.07 9.90 -7.12
N PRO A 33 -17.22 9.50 -8.39
CA PRO A 33 -18.51 9.64 -9.04
C PRO A 33 -19.53 8.88 -8.19
N PRO A 34 -20.83 9.27 -8.23
CA PRO A 34 -21.87 8.49 -7.57
C PRO A 34 -21.72 7.04 -7.97
N SER A 35 -21.41 6.18 -7.00
CA SER A 35 -21.24 4.76 -7.29
C SER A 35 -22.60 4.18 -7.62
N PRO A 36 -22.73 3.38 -8.70
CA PRO A 36 -23.90 2.55 -8.91
C PRO A 36 -24.17 1.68 -7.67
N PRO A 37 -25.41 1.19 -7.50
CA PRO A 37 -25.73 0.28 -6.41
C PRO A 37 -24.76 -0.90 -6.37
N ASP A 38 -24.37 -1.33 -5.17
CA ASP A 38 -23.56 -2.53 -5.01
C ASP A 38 -24.38 -3.73 -5.47
N LYS A 39 -23.86 -4.49 -6.44
CA LYS A 39 -24.44 -5.77 -6.84
C LYS A 39 -24.07 -6.86 -5.85
N GLU A 40 -22.80 -6.82 -5.39
CA GLU A 40 -22.27 -7.79 -4.44
C GLU A 40 -21.15 -7.18 -3.60
N ARG A 41 -21.06 -7.60 -2.33
CA ARG A 41 -20.02 -7.15 -1.39
C ARG A 41 -19.57 -8.32 -0.52
N ASP A 42 -18.25 -8.45 -0.35
CA ASP A 42 -17.68 -9.46 0.55
C ASP A 42 -17.29 -8.86 1.90
N PRO A 43 -17.98 -9.21 2.99
CA PRO A 43 -17.68 -8.70 4.32
C PRO A 43 -16.32 -9.15 4.85
N ALA A 44 -15.75 -10.28 4.35
CA ALA A 44 -14.42 -10.75 4.74
C ALA A 44 -13.33 -9.73 4.39
N SER A 45 -13.53 -8.93 3.34
CA SER A 45 -12.63 -7.84 2.96
C SER A 45 -12.42 -6.82 4.09
N LEU A 46 -13.42 -6.58 4.94
CA LEU A 46 -13.31 -5.66 6.08
C LEU A 46 -12.28 -6.13 7.11
N MET A 47 -12.22 -7.45 7.38
CA MET A 47 -11.18 -8.00 8.27
C MET A 47 -9.78 -7.75 7.71
N GLY A 48 -9.60 -7.88 6.40
CA GLY A 48 -8.35 -7.54 5.74
C GLY A 48 -7.98 -6.06 5.88
N VAL A 49 -8.96 -5.15 5.75
CA VAL A 49 -8.77 -3.70 6.00
C VAL A 49 -8.33 -3.44 7.45
N MET A 50 -8.98 -4.08 8.42
CA MET A 50 -8.61 -3.93 9.84
C MET A 50 -7.19 -4.42 10.10
N LEU A 51 -6.79 -5.57 9.57
CA LEU A 51 -5.43 -6.10 9.73
C LEU A 51 -4.38 -5.18 9.08
N GLN A 52 -4.66 -4.63 7.91
CA GLN A 52 -3.79 -3.63 7.30
C GLN A 52 -3.70 -2.37 8.17
N GLY A 53 -4.80 -1.89 8.74
CA GLY A 53 -4.80 -0.78 9.70
C GLY A 53 -3.98 -1.07 10.96
N VAL A 54 -4.17 -2.25 11.56
CA VAL A 54 -3.38 -2.70 12.71
C VAL A 54 -1.90 -2.80 12.37
N SER A 55 -1.53 -3.25 11.18
CA SER A 55 -0.14 -3.33 10.73
C SER A 55 0.56 -1.97 10.75
N TYR A 56 -0.10 -0.93 10.24
CA TYR A 56 0.39 0.44 10.35
C TYR A 56 0.44 0.91 11.80
N GLY A 57 -0.61 0.60 12.59
CA GLY A 57 -0.64 0.91 14.03
C GLY A 57 0.55 0.33 14.79
N VAL A 58 0.94 -0.92 14.51
CA VAL A 58 2.12 -1.58 15.10
C VAL A 58 3.41 -0.87 14.70
N VAL A 59 3.57 -0.54 13.41
CA VAL A 59 4.75 0.17 12.91
C VAL A 59 4.92 1.55 13.59
N TRP A 60 3.83 2.25 13.82
CA TRP A 60 3.83 3.55 14.52
C TRP A 60 3.99 3.43 16.04
N ALA A 61 3.31 2.48 16.67
CA ALA A 61 3.35 2.30 18.12
C ALA A 61 4.72 1.79 18.59
N TRP A 62 5.37 0.94 17.80
CA TRP A 62 6.68 0.37 18.13
C TRP A 62 7.80 1.20 17.52
N HIS A 63 7.74 2.51 17.73
CA HIS A 63 8.75 3.42 17.24
C HIS A 63 10.05 3.31 18.05
N ARG A 64 11.17 3.58 17.40
CA ARG A 64 12.47 3.78 18.04
C ARG A 64 12.61 5.23 18.52
N HIS A 65 13.71 5.53 19.19
CA HIS A 65 13.99 6.92 19.56
C HIS A 65 13.89 7.83 18.32
N PRO A 66 13.20 8.97 18.43
CA PRO A 66 13.03 9.87 17.28
C PRO A 66 14.38 10.25 16.68
N PHE A 67 14.45 10.17 15.36
CA PHE A 67 15.61 10.60 14.56
C PHE A 67 16.88 9.76 14.70
N GLU A 68 16.80 8.56 15.28
CA GLU A 68 17.88 7.58 15.26
C GLU A 68 17.78 6.65 14.04
N PRO A 69 18.89 6.19 13.46
CA PRO A 69 18.86 5.20 12.39
C PRO A 69 18.41 3.83 12.90
N ILE A 70 17.79 3.02 12.04
CA ILE A 70 17.31 1.67 12.40
C ILE A 70 18.44 0.73 12.83
N VAL A 71 19.64 0.94 12.30
CA VAL A 71 20.90 0.29 12.67
C VAL A 71 22.02 1.32 12.62
N SER A 72 23.10 1.06 13.35
CA SER A 72 24.29 1.93 13.30
C SER A 72 24.89 1.90 11.89
N MET A 73 25.05 3.05 11.26
CA MET A 73 25.53 3.23 9.89
C MET A 73 26.52 4.38 9.79
N ASN A 74 27.47 4.26 8.87
CA ASN A 74 28.31 5.40 8.48
C ASN A 74 27.51 6.40 7.62
N ASN A 75 28.04 7.61 7.39
CA ASN A 75 27.32 8.66 6.68
C ASN A 75 26.92 8.27 5.25
N ALA A 76 27.75 7.55 4.51
CA ALA A 76 27.43 7.11 3.17
C ALA A 76 26.24 6.14 3.15
N ALA A 77 26.18 5.21 4.10
CA ALA A 77 25.07 4.28 4.25
C ALA A 77 23.77 5.01 4.69
N LYS A 78 23.88 6.04 5.55
CA LYS A 78 22.72 6.88 5.93
C LYS A 78 22.14 7.62 4.73
N ILE A 79 22.99 8.21 3.86
CA ILE A 79 22.56 8.90 2.63
C ILE A 79 21.85 7.91 1.71
N LEU A 80 22.44 6.75 1.45
CA LEU A 80 21.82 5.71 0.62
C LEU A 80 20.46 5.27 1.19
N PHE A 81 20.38 5.10 2.51
CA PHE A 81 19.16 4.71 3.20
C PHE A 81 18.05 5.75 3.03
N VAL A 82 18.36 7.04 3.14
CA VAL A 82 17.41 8.15 2.89
C VAL A 82 16.92 8.11 1.45
N ILE A 83 17.84 7.96 0.48
CA ILE A 83 17.49 7.89 -0.94
C ILE A 83 16.54 6.72 -1.21
N VAL A 84 16.88 5.52 -0.74
CA VAL A 84 16.05 4.32 -0.93
C VAL A 84 14.67 4.49 -0.28
N THR A 85 14.62 4.99 0.96
CA THR A 85 13.36 5.23 1.67
C THR A 85 12.49 6.26 0.94
N ALA A 86 13.11 7.34 0.41
CA ALA A 86 12.40 8.34 -0.40
C ALA A 86 11.87 7.74 -1.71
N ILE A 87 12.67 6.97 -2.45
CA ILE A 87 12.24 6.31 -3.69
C ILE A 87 11.06 5.38 -3.41
N ILE A 88 11.11 4.59 -2.34
CA ILE A 88 10.01 3.69 -1.96
C ILE A 88 8.75 4.50 -1.63
N SER A 89 8.85 5.53 -0.79
CA SER A 89 7.68 6.30 -0.35
C SER A 89 7.03 7.09 -1.48
N PHE A 90 7.80 7.85 -2.26
CA PHE A 90 7.27 8.60 -3.39
C PHE A 90 6.80 7.70 -4.53
N GLY A 91 7.54 6.62 -4.83
CA GLY A 91 7.13 5.60 -5.79
C GLY A 91 5.79 4.96 -5.41
N SER A 92 5.59 4.68 -4.13
CA SER A 92 4.32 4.17 -3.59
C SER A 92 3.16 5.13 -3.83
N VAL A 93 3.35 6.43 -3.56
CA VAL A 93 2.34 7.46 -3.83
C VAL A 93 2.00 7.51 -5.31
N LEU A 94 3.01 7.49 -6.19
CA LEU A 94 2.80 7.52 -7.65
C LEU A 94 2.05 6.28 -8.15
N VAL A 95 2.39 5.10 -7.65
CA VAL A 95 1.69 3.85 -8.00
C VAL A 95 0.23 3.90 -7.58
N VAL A 96 -0.06 4.31 -6.33
CA VAL A 96 -1.45 4.43 -5.85
C VAL A 96 -2.21 5.49 -6.62
N MET A 97 -1.60 6.65 -6.88
CA MET A 97 -2.22 7.71 -7.67
C MET A 97 -2.59 7.24 -9.08
N ALA A 98 -1.67 6.55 -9.76
CA ALA A 98 -1.92 6.01 -11.08
C ALA A 98 -3.01 4.93 -11.05
N ALA A 99 -2.97 4.04 -10.06
CA ALA A 99 -3.95 2.96 -9.89
C ALA A 99 -5.36 3.50 -9.65
N VAL A 100 -5.52 4.43 -8.71
CA VAL A 100 -6.83 5.01 -8.37
C VAL A 100 -7.40 5.81 -9.54
N ARG A 101 -6.55 6.53 -10.30
CA ARG A 101 -6.99 7.26 -11.50
C ARG A 101 -7.52 6.33 -12.59
N VAL A 102 -6.82 5.23 -12.84
CA VAL A 102 -7.21 4.25 -13.87
C VAL A 102 -8.46 3.48 -13.44
N LEU A 103 -8.59 3.16 -12.15
CA LEU A 103 -9.76 2.45 -11.61
C LEU A 103 -11.03 3.32 -11.64
N GLY A 104 -10.89 4.62 -11.42
CA GLY A 104 -12.00 5.59 -11.52
C GLY A 104 -13.19 5.23 -10.64
N LYS A 105 -14.37 5.00 -11.27
CA LYS A 105 -15.62 4.65 -10.59
C LYS A 105 -15.62 3.28 -9.92
N GLU A 106 -14.74 2.38 -10.37
CA GLU A 106 -14.62 1.02 -9.84
C GLU A 106 -13.89 0.96 -8.49
N TRP A 107 -13.21 2.06 -8.12
CA TRP A 107 -12.44 2.10 -6.89
C TRP A 107 -13.32 2.05 -5.64
N SER A 108 -12.97 1.17 -4.71
CA SER A 108 -13.63 1.01 -3.41
C SER A 108 -12.63 0.63 -2.31
N VAL A 109 -12.96 0.97 -1.07
CA VAL A 109 -12.19 0.55 0.12
C VAL A 109 -12.42 -0.92 0.44
N THR A 110 -13.61 -1.45 0.18
CA THR A 110 -13.98 -2.85 0.42
C THR A 110 -14.24 -3.56 -0.90
N ALA A 111 -14.03 -4.88 -0.93
CA ALA A 111 -14.32 -5.70 -2.09
C ALA A 111 -15.82 -5.63 -2.43
N ARG A 112 -16.12 -5.12 -3.61
CA ARG A 112 -17.48 -5.03 -4.15
C ARG A 112 -17.47 -5.04 -5.67
N VAL A 113 -18.57 -5.46 -6.24
CA VAL A 113 -18.89 -5.31 -7.67
C VAL A 113 -20.10 -4.38 -7.79
N VAL A 114 -20.02 -3.42 -8.69
CA VAL A 114 -21.11 -2.48 -9.00
C VAL A 114 -21.78 -2.86 -10.30
N GLU A 115 -22.98 -2.33 -10.55
CA GLU A 115 -23.66 -2.54 -11.82
C GLU A 115 -22.86 -1.90 -12.97
N GLY A 116 -22.63 -2.65 -14.06
CA GLY A 116 -21.79 -2.21 -15.18
C GLY A 116 -20.30 -2.16 -14.87
N HIS A 117 -19.82 -2.97 -13.89
CA HIS A 117 -18.41 -3.09 -13.55
C HIS A 117 -17.58 -3.53 -14.74
N GLU A 118 -16.41 -2.90 -14.95
CA GLU A 118 -15.47 -3.23 -16.01
C GLU A 118 -14.18 -3.81 -15.44
N LEU A 119 -13.65 -4.86 -16.10
CA LEU A 119 -12.35 -5.43 -15.71
C LEU A 119 -11.23 -4.50 -16.18
N VAL A 120 -10.62 -3.80 -15.24
CA VAL A 120 -9.51 -2.87 -15.48
C VAL A 120 -8.19 -3.63 -15.53
N THR A 121 -7.52 -3.60 -16.70
CA THR A 121 -6.22 -4.28 -16.95
C THR A 121 -5.16 -3.34 -17.48
N SER A 122 -5.44 -2.04 -17.58
CA SER A 122 -4.55 -1.01 -18.15
C SER A 122 -3.74 -0.28 -17.08
N GLY A 123 -2.79 0.54 -17.51
CA GLY A 123 -1.95 1.33 -16.61
C GLY A 123 -1.13 0.45 -15.66
N PRO A 124 -1.10 0.71 -14.34
CA PRO A 124 -0.37 -0.13 -13.39
C PRO A 124 -0.95 -1.54 -13.25
N TYR A 125 -2.22 -1.76 -13.60
CA TYR A 125 -2.89 -3.08 -13.59
C TYR A 125 -2.33 -4.06 -14.63
N ARG A 126 -1.56 -3.60 -15.61
CA ARG A 126 -0.84 -4.49 -16.54
C ARG A 126 0.39 -5.16 -15.91
N PHE A 127 0.91 -4.63 -14.80
CA PHE A 127 2.10 -5.13 -14.12
C PHE A 127 1.78 -5.95 -12.88
N VAL A 128 0.76 -5.53 -12.12
CA VAL A 128 0.23 -6.23 -10.95
C VAL A 128 -1.28 -6.04 -10.88
N ARG A 129 -2.01 -7.05 -10.42
CA ARG A 129 -3.48 -7.00 -10.32
C ARG A 129 -3.99 -6.06 -9.23
N HIS A 130 -3.17 -5.85 -8.18
CA HIS A 130 -3.54 -5.04 -7.02
C HIS A 130 -2.50 -3.94 -6.73
N PRO A 131 -2.29 -2.99 -7.65
CA PRO A 131 -1.23 -1.97 -7.53
C PRO A 131 -1.44 -1.03 -6.33
N ILE A 132 -2.68 -0.87 -5.84
CA ILE A 132 -2.96 -0.10 -4.62
C ILE A 132 -2.31 -0.80 -3.42
N TYR A 133 -2.41 -2.13 -3.30
CA TYR A 133 -1.76 -2.87 -2.21
C TYR A 133 -0.24 -2.88 -2.34
N THR A 134 0.28 -2.90 -3.55
CA THR A 134 1.72 -2.73 -3.80
C THR A 134 2.21 -1.38 -3.26
N GLY A 135 1.51 -0.30 -3.57
CA GLY A 135 1.84 1.03 -3.05
C GLY A 135 1.65 1.15 -1.53
N MET A 136 0.59 0.55 -0.97
CA MET A 136 0.40 0.49 0.49
C MET A 136 1.54 -0.29 1.17
N LEU A 137 1.96 -1.43 0.62
CA LEU A 137 3.11 -2.19 1.12
C LEU A 137 4.38 -1.33 1.12
N GLY A 138 4.65 -0.63 0.03
CA GLY A 138 5.80 0.27 -0.06
C GLY A 138 5.74 1.41 0.96
N MET A 139 4.58 2.01 1.18
CA MET A 139 4.39 3.02 2.24
C MET A 139 4.62 2.44 3.65
N LEU A 140 4.16 1.21 3.92
CA LEU A 140 4.42 0.52 5.19
C LEU A 140 5.92 0.31 5.41
N VAL A 141 6.63 -0.19 4.39
CA VAL A 141 8.08 -0.41 4.44
C VAL A 141 8.80 0.91 4.67
N ALA A 142 8.52 1.95 3.88
CA ALA A 142 9.15 3.26 4.02
C ALA A 142 8.92 3.87 5.41
N THR A 143 7.69 3.76 5.95
CA THR A 143 7.34 4.21 7.29
C THR A 143 8.13 3.43 8.34
N GLY A 144 8.15 2.10 8.24
CA GLY A 144 8.90 1.26 9.16
C GLY A 144 10.40 1.57 9.17
N LEU A 145 10.99 1.75 7.99
CA LEU A 145 12.39 2.16 7.86
C LEU A 145 12.63 3.54 8.50
N ALA A 146 11.73 4.49 8.35
CA ALA A 146 11.88 5.84 8.89
C ALA A 146 11.66 5.93 10.40
N VAL A 147 10.69 5.19 10.98
CA VAL A 147 10.26 5.40 12.38
C VAL A 147 10.29 4.17 13.27
N SER A 148 10.09 2.96 12.74
CA SER A 148 9.84 1.78 13.57
C SER A 148 11.12 1.09 14.04
N HIS A 149 10.99 0.39 15.17
CA HIS A 149 11.95 -0.64 15.53
C HIS A 149 11.86 -1.82 14.54
N TRP A 150 12.96 -2.52 14.27
CA TRP A 150 12.96 -3.59 13.27
C TRP A 150 11.95 -4.72 13.55
N LEU A 151 11.69 -5.05 14.83
CA LEU A 151 10.63 -6.02 15.20
C LEU A 151 9.24 -5.48 14.88
N GLY A 152 8.98 -4.20 15.14
CA GLY A 152 7.70 -3.55 14.80
C GLY A 152 7.45 -3.59 13.29
N LEU A 153 8.49 -3.34 12.48
CA LEU A 153 8.40 -3.47 11.03
C LEU A 153 8.12 -4.90 10.58
N LEU A 154 8.80 -5.91 11.15
CA LEU A 154 8.57 -7.32 10.79
C LEU A 154 7.16 -7.78 11.15
N ILE A 155 6.66 -7.45 12.35
CA ILE A 155 5.30 -7.78 12.77
C ILE A 155 4.28 -7.04 11.91
N GLY A 156 4.52 -5.75 11.63
CA GLY A 156 3.69 -4.97 10.73
C GLY A 156 3.61 -5.57 9.33
N LEU A 157 4.74 -5.97 8.75
CA LEU A 157 4.79 -6.65 7.44
C LEU A 157 4.00 -7.96 7.45
N PHE A 158 4.17 -8.78 8.49
CA PHE A 158 3.45 -10.05 8.62
C PHE A 158 1.93 -9.83 8.65
N LEU A 159 1.45 -8.90 9.49
CA LEU A 159 0.03 -8.56 9.57
C LEU A 159 -0.50 -7.98 8.26
N PHE A 160 0.29 -7.12 7.60
CA PHE A 160 -0.07 -6.53 6.32
C PHE A 160 -0.23 -7.59 5.23
N VAL A 161 0.69 -8.55 5.15
CA VAL A 161 0.64 -9.66 4.18
C VAL A 161 -0.63 -10.50 4.40
N ILE A 162 -0.96 -10.85 5.65
CA ILE A 162 -2.18 -11.59 5.96
C ILE A 162 -3.42 -10.77 5.56
N GLY A 163 -3.49 -9.51 5.97
CA GLY A 163 -4.61 -8.63 5.64
C GLY A 163 -4.78 -8.45 4.12
N THR A 164 -3.67 -8.30 3.40
CA THR A 164 -3.66 -8.20 1.94
C THR A 164 -4.10 -9.52 1.28
N ALA A 165 -3.64 -10.68 1.78
CA ALA A 165 -4.05 -11.98 1.23
C ALA A 165 -5.57 -12.22 1.38
N ILE A 166 -6.16 -11.81 2.51
CA ILE A 166 -7.61 -11.88 2.72
C ILE A 166 -8.33 -10.98 1.69
N ARG A 167 -7.87 -9.76 1.51
CA ARG A 167 -8.47 -8.80 0.57
C ARG A 167 -8.35 -9.24 -0.87
N VAL A 168 -7.16 -9.69 -1.30
CA VAL A 168 -6.92 -10.22 -2.64
C VAL A 168 -7.86 -11.38 -2.94
N ARG A 169 -7.97 -12.36 -2.02
CA ARG A 169 -8.88 -13.51 -2.20
C ARG A 169 -10.34 -13.07 -2.32
N SER A 170 -10.77 -12.12 -1.50
CA SER A 170 -12.12 -11.57 -1.52
C SER A 170 -12.41 -10.84 -2.85
N GLU A 171 -11.52 -9.97 -3.29
CA GLU A 171 -11.66 -9.21 -4.53
C GLU A 171 -11.60 -10.13 -5.77
N GLU A 172 -10.62 -11.05 -5.82
CA GLU A 172 -10.47 -11.97 -6.96
C GLU A 172 -11.61 -12.96 -7.08
N ARG A 173 -12.25 -13.37 -5.95
CA ARG A 173 -13.47 -14.18 -5.99
C ARG A 173 -14.59 -13.43 -6.70
N LEU A 174 -14.89 -12.20 -6.30
CA LEU A 174 -15.92 -11.37 -6.92
C LEU A 174 -15.64 -11.08 -8.40
N LEU A 175 -14.37 -10.81 -8.74
CA LEU A 175 -13.95 -10.60 -10.12
C LEU A 175 -14.11 -11.88 -10.95
N HIS A 176 -13.78 -13.04 -10.40
CA HIS A 176 -13.96 -14.33 -11.06
C HIS A 176 -15.44 -14.65 -11.30
N GLU A 177 -16.30 -14.44 -10.32
CA GLU A 177 -17.75 -14.63 -10.41
C GLU A 177 -18.38 -13.69 -11.45
N THR A 178 -17.81 -12.47 -11.61
CA THR A 178 -18.34 -11.47 -12.55
C THR A 178 -17.82 -11.66 -13.98
N PHE A 179 -16.52 -11.95 -14.15
CA PHE A 179 -15.86 -11.94 -15.47
C PHE A 179 -15.44 -13.32 -15.98
N GLY A 180 -15.50 -14.37 -15.14
CA GLY A 180 -15.21 -15.75 -15.50
C GLY A 180 -13.85 -15.92 -16.18
N ALA A 181 -13.86 -16.51 -17.39
CA ALA A 181 -12.65 -16.81 -18.16
C ALA A 181 -11.78 -15.57 -18.46
N ARG A 182 -12.39 -14.40 -18.67
CA ARG A 182 -11.64 -13.16 -18.92
C ARG A 182 -10.75 -12.76 -17.73
N PHE A 183 -11.25 -12.93 -16.50
CA PHE A 183 -10.45 -12.69 -15.30
C PHE A 183 -9.38 -13.77 -15.12
N GLU A 184 -9.71 -15.04 -15.41
CA GLU A 184 -8.75 -16.14 -15.29
C GLU A 184 -7.55 -15.97 -16.26
N ASP A 185 -7.80 -15.58 -17.51
CA ASP A 185 -6.74 -15.25 -18.48
C ASP A 185 -5.85 -14.09 -18.01
N TYR A 186 -6.44 -13.09 -17.36
CA TYR A 186 -5.70 -11.96 -16.79
C TYR A 186 -4.86 -12.42 -15.60
N ARG A 187 -5.44 -13.22 -14.69
CA ARG A 187 -4.80 -13.75 -13.49
C ARG A 187 -3.56 -14.59 -13.81
N GLN A 188 -3.60 -15.38 -14.86
CA GLN A 188 -2.48 -16.23 -15.29
C GLN A 188 -1.30 -15.44 -15.85
N ARG A 189 -1.51 -14.22 -16.32
CA ARG A 189 -0.48 -13.39 -16.96
C ARG A 189 0.10 -12.32 -16.07
N VAL A 190 -0.64 -11.89 -15.05
CA VAL A 190 -0.27 -10.74 -14.24
C VAL A 190 -0.22 -11.16 -12.77
N PRO A 191 0.89 -10.92 -12.04
CA PRO A 191 1.03 -11.24 -10.62
C PRO A 191 0.07 -10.40 -9.74
N ALA A 192 -0.23 -10.90 -8.53
CA ALA A 192 -1.19 -10.26 -7.64
C ALA A 192 -0.71 -8.89 -7.11
N VAL A 193 0.35 -8.87 -6.30
CA VAL A 193 0.79 -7.68 -5.55
C VAL A 193 2.26 -7.34 -5.82
N VAL A 194 3.12 -8.35 -5.84
CA VAL A 194 4.56 -8.17 -6.06
C VAL A 194 4.88 -8.47 -7.52
N PRO A 195 5.48 -7.53 -8.26
CA PRO A 195 5.87 -7.79 -9.64
C PRO A 195 6.76 -9.04 -9.73
N PHE A 196 6.54 -9.85 -10.75
CA PHE A 196 7.29 -11.10 -11.03
C PHE A 196 7.08 -12.25 -10.02
N VAL A 197 6.18 -12.12 -9.04
CA VAL A 197 5.77 -13.19 -8.12
C VAL A 197 4.31 -13.54 -8.42
N LEU A 198 4.09 -14.67 -9.13
CA LEU A 198 2.78 -15.19 -9.50
C LEU A 198 2.09 -15.87 -8.32
#